data_2279e09971a02fdfd5bfb02edafca2b3
#
_entry.id   2279e09971a02fdfd5bfb02edafca2b3
#
_cell.length_a   1.000
_cell.length_b   1.000
_cell.length_c   1.000
_cell.angle_alpha   90.00
_cell.angle_beta   90.00
_cell.angle_gamma   90.00
#
_symmetry.space_group_name_H-M   'P 1'
#
loop_
_entity.id
_entity.type
_entity.pdbx_description
1 polymer ?
#
loop_
_entity_poly.entity_id
_entity_poly.type
_entity_poly.pdbx_seq_one_letter_code
_entity_poly.pdbx_strand_id
1 'polypeptide(L)'
;MPSITTKKLGYNNAKIWRDAIYDSGNNDPVLYIFIGNHIPYANEALPDSIVDTVDAEKDIWDNMYAAKKLTANDIELVIPRINWSGNTKFRQYDDTINVDDLLSSNTTQNLKPMYIITSERNVYKCMSNNASANSTIEPTGDYTTSNGNIGTADGYIWKYMFNVKPSNKFLTTDWIPAPTSTNQLDYNVNDTGVVDGELTTIIVTSPGTNYRQASNVQVNGFVSGQTTLTLANTAKILEIYNVTALANLANMSISGTGIATGTYISNTANATGVLTLSTATIAAGGNTSNVTISTRVYIDGDGTGVVASATLSNTTSGVSSANANVSKVTVTTIGTGYSRANVYIYGSGTGANARVIISPKYGHAYNPAKELGASNIMATSRIGEIDSTEGGIISSNTSFRQYGLLANPHKYGNTSAVTYATASSVVSQTTDLTLVAGPSYTLDEPVYQGTTGSTANFYGYLNSQTSNEVKISRAVGTIINGLPLVGVTSGIFRVVISKTNPEFQPYSGDILHAENITKTQREDGQAENIKLVVRF
;
A
#
# COMPACT_ATOMS: atom_id res chain seq x y z
N MET A 1 6.55 29.35 12.27
CA MET A 1 7.55 28.27 12.42
C MET A 1 7.25 27.24 11.35
N PRO A 2 8.24 26.74 10.63
CA PRO A 2 8.01 25.66 9.68
C PRO A 2 7.51 24.39 10.43
N SER A 3 6.43 23.80 9.94
CA SER A 3 5.83 22.59 10.52
C SER A 3 5.66 21.55 9.42
N ILE A 4 5.61 20.27 9.79
CA ILE A 4 5.38 19.15 8.89
C ILE A 4 4.26 18.25 9.42
N THR A 5 3.32 17.92 8.56
CA THR A 5 2.37 16.83 8.77
C THR A 5 2.87 15.62 8.00
N THR A 6 3.26 14.57 8.71
CA THR A 6 3.85 13.39 8.07
C THR A 6 2.76 12.47 7.51
N LYS A 7 3.08 11.71 6.46
CA LYS A 7 2.21 10.64 5.92
C LYS A 7 1.80 9.61 6.99
N LYS A 8 2.62 9.45 8.03
CA LYS A 8 2.27 8.59 9.16
C LYS A 8 1.02 9.04 9.91
N LEU A 9 0.70 10.36 9.90
CA LEU A 9 -0.55 10.84 10.50
C LEU A 9 -1.76 10.33 9.71
N GLY A 10 -1.75 10.47 8.38
CA GLY A 10 -2.82 9.94 7.53
C GLY A 10 -3.00 8.43 7.69
N TYR A 11 -1.90 7.66 7.68
CA TYR A 11 -1.95 6.23 7.96
C TYR A 11 -2.55 5.93 9.35
N ASN A 12 -2.11 6.63 10.39
CA ASN A 12 -2.61 6.39 11.75
C ASN A 12 -4.10 6.75 11.88
N ASN A 13 -4.54 7.85 11.28
CA ASN A 13 -5.96 8.22 11.26
C ASN A 13 -6.80 7.16 10.55
N ALA A 14 -6.38 6.73 9.35
CA ALA A 14 -7.03 5.66 8.62
C ALA A 14 -7.08 4.36 9.43
N LYS A 15 -5.96 3.99 10.06
CA LYS A 15 -5.89 2.78 10.89
C LYS A 15 -6.81 2.86 12.11
N ILE A 16 -6.81 3.98 12.85
CA ILE A 16 -7.66 4.16 14.03
C ILE A 16 -9.13 4.05 13.63
N TRP A 17 -9.51 4.70 12.52
CA TRP A 17 -10.88 4.66 12.02
C TRP A 17 -11.30 3.24 11.61
N ARG A 18 -10.44 2.51 10.89
CA ARG A 18 -10.68 1.10 10.56
C ARG A 18 -10.79 0.23 11.83
N ASP A 19 -9.84 0.37 12.75
CA ASP A 19 -9.77 -0.47 13.95
C ASP A 19 -10.95 -0.23 14.88
N ALA A 20 -11.50 0.99 14.95
CA ALA A 20 -12.72 1.29 15.70
C ALA A 20 -13.93 0.47 15.20
N ILE A 21 -14.00 0.20 13.90
CA ILE A 21 -15.05 -0.64 13.30
C ILE A 21 -14.76 -2.14 13.53
N TYR A 22 -13.48 -2.54 13.56
CA TYR A 22 -13.07 -3.91 13.86
C TYR A 22 -13.32 -4.28 15.32
N ASP A 23 -13.23 -3.32 16.23
CA ASP A 23 -13.46 -3.55 17.66
C ASP A 23 -14.94 -3.56 17.98
N SER A 24 -15.61 -4.65 17.61
CA SER A 24 -17.06 -4.85 17.71
C SER A 24 -17.63 -4.83 19.13
N GLY A 25 -16.77 -4.63 20.17
CA GLY A 25 -17.21 -4.59 21.57
C GLY A 25 -17.96 -3.32 21.97
N ASN A 26 -17.71 -2.20 21.31
CA ASN A 26 -18.26 -0.89 21.68
C ASN A 26 -19.21 -0.25 20.64
N ASN A 27 -19.42 -0.84 19.47
CA ASN A 27 -20.36 -0.36 18.43
C ASN A 27 -20.25 1.13 18.05
N ASP A 28 -19.11 1.77 18.22
CA ASP A 28 -18.91 3.19 17.92
C ASP A 28 -17.60 3.42 17.16
N PRO A 29 -17.64 3.95 15.91
CA PRO A 29 -18.84 4.37 15.16
C PRO A 29 -19.56 3.22 14.45
N VAL A 30 -20.89 3.26 14.42
CA VAL A 30 -21.71 2.37 13.58
C VAL A 30 -21.87 3.04 12.22
N LEU A 31 -21.40 2.38 11.16
CA LEU A 31 -21.39 2.92 9.82
C LEU A 31 -22.33 2.19 8.88
N TYR A 32 -22.97 2.97 8.01
CA TYR A 32 -23.84 2.49 6.95
C TYR A 32 -23.42 3.09 5.60
N ILE A 33 -23.42 2.31 4.55
CA ILE A 33 -23.50 2.82 3.18
C ILE A 33 -24.96 2.97 2.86
N PHE A 34 -25.38 4.16 2.43
CA PHE A 34 -26.73 4.45 1.99
C PHE A 34 -26.79 4.64 0.46
N ILE A 35 -27.99 4.45 -0.09
CA ILE A 35 -28.36 4.79 -1.46
C ILE A 35 -29.60 5.69 -1.44
N GLY A 36 -29.68 6.55 -2.45
CA GLY A 36 -30.78 7.52 -2.53
C GLY A 36 -30.85 8.21 -3.89
N ASN A 37 -31.67 9.24 -3.91
CA ASN A 37 -31.94 10.11 -5.05
C ASN A 37 -32.42 9.37 -6.31
N HIS A 38 -33.73 9.17 -6.41
CA HIS A 38 -34.38 8.64 -7.60
C HIS A 38 -34.74 9.77 -8.60
N ILE A 39 -34.65 11.05 -8.21
CA ILE A 39 -35.01 12.20 -9.04
C ILE A 39 -33.96 12.40 -10.12
N PRO A 40 -34.38 12.49 -11.41
CA PRO A 40 -33.44 12.73 -12.52
C PRO A 40 -32.71 14.07 -12.38
N TYR A 41 -31.41 14.07 -12.70
CA TYR A 41 -30.67 15.32 -12.87
C TYR A 41 -31.05 16.01 -14.19
N ALA A 42 -30.86 17.33 -14.25
CA ALA A 42 -31.00 18.07 -15.49
C ALA A 42 -30.09 17.52 -16.61
N ASN A 43 -28.94 17.01 -16.25
CA ASN A 43 -28.03 16.29 -17.14
C ASN A 43 -27.53 15.02 -16.45
N GLU A 44 -28.07 13.87 -16.83
CA GLU A 44 -27.71 12.56 -16.25
C GLU A 44 -26.25 12.16 -16.50
N ALA A 45 -25.61 12.68 -17.54
CA ALA A 45 -24.20 12.39 -17.84
C ALA A 45 -23.23 13.23 -16.99
N LEU A 46 -23.71 14.28 -16.35
CA LEU A 46 -22.93 15.18 -15.50
C LEU A 46 -23.73 15.49 -14.24
N PRO A 47 -23.73 14.60 -13.23
CA PRO A 47 -24.42 14.85 -11.97
C PRO A 47 -23.91 16.11 -11.27
N ASP A 48 -24.81 16.82 -10.59
CA ASP A 48 -24.45 18.02 -9.83
C ASP A 48 -23.49 17.67 -8.66
N SER A 49 -22.52 18.54 -8.42
CA SER A 49 -21.65 18.41 -7.25
C SER A 49 -22.40 18.69 -5.95
N ILE A 50 -22.18 17.86 -4.95
CA ILE A 50 -22.69 18.10 -3.61
C ILE A 50 -21.82 19.16 -2.93
N VAL A 51 -22.47 20.10 -2.23
CA VAL A 51 -21.80 21.11 -1.42
C VAL A 51 -21.97 20.77 0.07
N ASP A 52 -20.96 21.08 0.86
CA ASP A 52 -20.99 20.85 2.32
C ASP A 52 -21.79 21.97 3.02
N THR A 53 -23.11 21.79 3.06
CA THR A 53 -24.06 22.71 3.72
C THR A 53 -25.14 21.93 4.45
N VAL A 54 -25.71 22.52 5.49
CA VAL A 54 -26.81 21.92 6.26
C VAL A 54 -28.04 21.65 5.37
N ASP A 55 -28.28 22.46 4.35
CA ASP A 55 -29.39 22.27 3.42
C ASP A 55 -29.15 21.05 2.52
N ALA A 56 -27.93 20.90 2.00
CA ALA A 56 -27.55 19.73 1.22
C ALA A 56 -27.59 18.44 2.06
N GLU A 57 -27.18 18.49 3.32
CA GLU A 57 -27.28 17.36 4.24
C GLU A 57 -28.72 16.91 4.45
N LYS A 58 -29.66 17.87 4.65
CA LYS A 58 -31.09 17.57 4.75
C LYS A 58 -31.64 16.98 3.46
N ASP A 59 -31.21 17.50 2.30
CA ASP A 59 -31.63 16.98 1.00
C ASP A 59 -31.14 15.54 0.78
N ILE A 60 -29.91 15.21 1.22
CA ILE A 60 -29.40 13.83 1.23
C ILE A 60 -30.29 12.92 2.09
N TRP A 61 -30.66 13.36 3.29
CA TRP A 61 -31.55 12.60 4.18
C TRP A 61 -32.93 12.38 3.57
N ASP A 62 -33.51 13.40 2.97
CA ASP A 62 -34.83 13.32 2.30
C ASP A 62 -34.81 12.36 1.10
N ASN A 63 -33.68 12.30 0.41
CA ASN A 63 -33.49 11.46 -0.77
C ASN A 63 -33.06 10.03 -0.44
N MET A 64 -32.56 9.77 0.76
CA MET A 64 -32.13 8.43 1.20
C MET A 64 -33.34 7.49 1.28
N TYR A 65 -33.21 6.28 0.74
CA TYR A 65 -34.29 5.30 0.84
C TYR A 65 -33.86 3.93 1.34
N ALA A 66 -32.57 3.64 1.34
CA ALA A 66 -32.06 2.41 1.98
C ALA A 66 -30.61 2.59 2.44
N ALA A 67 -30.24 1.83 3.47
CA ALA A 67 -28.87 1.79 3.95
C ALA A 67 -28.46 0.36 4.34
N LYS A 68 -27.17 0.06 4.21
CA LYS A 68 -26.61 -1.23 4.61
C LYS A 68 -25.46 -1.04 5.57
N LYS A 69 -25.53 -1.73 6.72
CA LYS A 69 -24.53 -1.65 7.78
C LYS A 69 -23.19 -2.20 7.27
N LEU A 70 -22.11 -1.48 7.55
CA LEU A 70 -20.76 -1.94 7.32
C LEU A 70 -20.28 -2.75 8.52
N THR A 71 -19.58 -3.82 8.23
CA THR A 71 -18.91 -4.68 9.21
C THR A 71 -17.39 -4.57 9.06
N ALA A 72 -16.64 -5.14 10.00
CA ALA A 72 -15.19 -5.23 9.90
C ALA A 72 -14.70 -5.81 8.56
N ASN A 73 -15.44 -6.78 8.01
CA ASN A 73 -15.08 -7.42 6.75
C ASN A 73 -15.34 -6.53 5.51
N ASP A 74 -16.02 -5.41 5.68
CA ASP A 74 -16.40 -4.51 4.58
C ASP A 74 -15.47 -3.33 4.43
N ILE A 75 -14.42 -3.23 5.24
CA ILE A 75 -13.51 -2.08 5.30
C ILE A 75 -12.07 -2.54 5.34
N GLU A 76 -11.21 -1.93 4.50
CA GLU A 76 -9.78 -2.22 4.48
C GLU A 76 -8.94 -1.00 4.09
N LEU A 77 -7.70 -0.95 4.57
CA LEU A 77 -6.71 0.03 4.14
C LEU A 77 -6.28 -0.28 2.71
N VAL A 78 -6.21 0.76 1.88
CA VAL A 78 -5.82 0.61 0.47
C VAL A 78 -4.75 1.63 0.06
N ILE A 79 -3.96 1.22 -0.93
CA ILE A 79 -2.97 2.07 -1.61
C ILE A 79 -3.26 2.11 -3.11
N PRO A 80 -2.86 3.17 -3.84
CA PRO A 80 -3.02 3.21 -5.30
C PRO A 80 -2.35 2.02 -5.98
N ARG A 81 -2.99 1.49 -7.01
CA ARG A 81 -2.46 0.34 -7.74
C ARG A 81 -1.44 0.77 -8.79
N ILE A 82 -0.24 0.27 -8.67
CA ILE A 82 0.85 0.45 -9.62
C ILE A 82 1.23 -0.91 -10.18
N ASN A 83 0.79 -1.21 -11.39
CA ASN A 83 1.17 -2.46 -12.05
C ASN A 83 2.63 -2.38 -12.52
N TRP A 84 3.36 -3.48 -12.37
CA TRP A 84 4.64 -3.61 -13.06
C TRP A 84 4.44 -3.57 -14.58
N SER A 85 5.36 -2.92 -15.26
CA SER A 85 5.41 -2.93 -16.72
C SER A 85 6.87 -2.86 -17.19
N GLY A 86 7.19 -3.61 -18.22
CA GLY A 86 8.53 -3.63 -18.81
C GLY A 86 8.96 -2.26 -19.36
N ASN A 87 10.25 -2.02 -19.41
CA ASN A 87 10.87 -0.76 -19.84
C ASN A 87 10.47 0.46 -19.04
N THR A 88 10.10 0.27 -17.78
CA THR A 88 9.68 1.33 -16.86
C THR A 88 10.74 1.55 -15.78
N LYS A 89 10.91 2.80 -15.37
CA LYS A 89 11.77 3.18 -14.25
C LYS A 89 10.92 3.31 -12.98
N PHE A 90 11.41 2.72 -11.91
CA PHE A 90 10.77 2.83 -10.59
C PHE A 90 11.70 3.57 -9.62
N ARG A 91 11.13 4.32 -8.69
CA ARG A 91 11.90 4.90 -7.59
C ARG A 91 12.41 3.78 -6.70
N GLN A 92 13.65 3.90 -6.25
CA GLN A 92 14.12 3.05 -5.15
C GLN A 92 13.78 3.67 -3.82
N TYR A 93 13.58 2.84 -2.81
CA TYR A 93 13.48 3.30 -1.43
C TYR A 93 14.78 3.99 -1.00
N ASP A 94 14.65 5.14 -0.37
CA ASP A 94 15.76 5.93 0.14
C ASP A 94 15.31 6.66 1.42
N ASP A 95 16.01 6.43 2.50
CA ASP A 95 15.70 6.96 3.84
C ASP A 95 15.86 8.48 3.96
N THR A 96 16.50 9.13 2.98
CA THR A 96 16.67 10.58 2.93
C THR A 96 15.69 11.31 2.02
N ILE A 97 14.89 10.57 1.23
CA ILE A 97 13.91 11.14 0.32
C ILE A 97 12.55 11.26 1.02
N ASN A 98 11.83 12.34 0.70
CA ASN A 98 10.47 12.54 1.20
C ASN A 98 9.57 11.35 0.79
N VAL A 99 8.80 10.86 1.73
CA VAL A 99 7.90 9.71 1.52
C VAL A 99 6.86 10.00 0.42
N ASP A 100 6.37 11.24 0.31
CA ASP A 100 5.47 11.65 -0.78
C ASP A 100 6.10 11.46 -2.15
N ASP A 101 7.39 11.81 -2.28
CA ASP A 101 8.12 11.61 -3.53
C ASP A 101 8.31 10.14 -3.84
N LEU A 102 8.59 9.31 -2.84
CA LEU A 102 8.76 7.86 -3.03
C LEU A 102 7.47 7.17 -3.50
N LEU A 103 6.31 7.69 -3.06
CA LEU A 103 4.98 7.14 -3.36
C LEU A 103 4.31 7.77 -4.59
N SER A 104 4.91 8.77 -5.21
CA SER A 104 4.37 9.48 -6.36
C SER A 104 5.16 9.22 -7.64
N SER A 105 4.50 9.38 -8.79
CA SER A 105 5.18 9.38 -10.10
C SER A 105 5.89 10.71 -10.33
N ASN A 106 7.07 10.67 -10.92
CA ASN A 106 7.76 11.86 -11.44
C ASN A 106 7.72 11.83 -12.96
N THR A 107 6.90 12.67 -13.55
CA THR A 107 6.70 12.74 -15.00
C THR A 107 7.93 13.27 -15.72
N THR A 108 8.66 14.20 -15.13
CA THR A 108 9.88 14.79 -15.71
C THR A 108 11.00 13.75 -15.87
N GLN A 109 11.16 12.88 -14.89
CA GLN A 109 12.18 11.82 -14.91
C GLN A 109 11.62 10.47 -15.38
N ASN A 110 10.33 10.40 -15.70
CA ASN A 110 9.61 9.17 -16.02
C ASN A 110 9.80 8.07 -14.98
N LEU A 111 9.70 8.44 -13.69
CA LEU A 111 9.82 7.53 -12.56
C LEU A 111 8.44 7.21 -11.99
N LYS A 112 8.14 5.94 -11.84
CA LYS A 112 6.97 5.43 -11.12
C LYS A 112 7.26 5.31 -9.61
N PRO A 113 6.23 5.17 -8.76
CA PRO A 113 6.42 4.95 -7.33
C PRO A 113 7.35 3.78 -7.00
N MET A 114 7.83 3.75 -5.76
CA MET A 114 8.79 2.74 -5.29
C MET A 114 8.21 1.33 -5.09
N TYR A 115 6.94 1.12 -5.37
CA TYR A 115 6.28 -0.19 -5.22
C TYR A 115 5.46 -0.55 -6.45
N ILE A 116 5.22 -1.83 -6.60
CA ILE A 116 4.46 -2.41 -7.72
C ILE A 116 3.59 -3.58 -7.24
N ILE A 117 2.61 -3.93 -8.05
CA ILE A 117 1.96 -5.24 -8.04
C ILE A 117 2.24 -5.97 -9.35
N THR A 118 2.56 -7.25 -9.27
CA THR A 118 2.83 -8.12 -10.43
C THR A 118 1.55 -8.80 -10.94
N SER A 119 1.69 -9.48 -12.08
CA SER A 119 0.64 -10.32 -12.66
C SER A 119 0.17 -11.44 -11.71
N GLU A 120 1.05 -11.94 -10.84
CA GLU A 120 0.77 -12.93 -9.80
C GLU A 120 0.21 -12.34 -8.50
N ARG A 121 -0.07 -11.03 -8.49
CA ARG A 121 -0.57 -10.27 -7.33
C ARG A 121 0.42 -10.19 -6.17
N ASN A 122 1.70 -10.40 -6.41
CA ASN A 122 2.75 -10.10 -5.47
C ASN A 122 3.02 -8.59 -5.45
N VAL A 123 3.07 -8.02 -4.27
CA VAL A 123 3.44 -6.62 -4.07
C VAL A 123 4.90 -6.57 -3.65
N TYR A 124 5.68 -5.76 -4.36
CA TYR A 124 7.09 -5.55 -4.11
C TYR A 124 7.42 -4.09 -3.93
N LYS A 125 8.42 -3.83 -3.10
CA LYS A 125 9.04 -2.52 -2.89
C LYS A 125 10.42 -2.50 -3.55
N CYS A 126 10.71 -1.48 -4.34
CA CYS A 126 11.99 -1.35 -5.03
C CYS A 126 13.08 -0.90 -4.05
N MET A 127 14.06 -1.74 -3.82
CA MET A 127 15.20 -1.48 -2.93
C MET A 127 16.41 -0.92 -3.69
N SER A 128 16.57 -1.32 -4.96
CA SER A 128 17.58 -0.77 -5.86
C SER A 128 17.07 -0.78 -7.29
N ASN A 129 17.20 0.36 -7.97
CA ASN A 129 16.73 0.55 -9.33
C ASN A 129 17.88 0.57 -10.36
N ASN A 130 19.01 -0.04 -10.02
CA ASN A 130 20.19 -0.14 -10.87
C ASN A 130 20.59 1.21 -11.49
N ALA A 131 20.80 2.24 -10.65
CA ALA A 131 21.14 3.62 -11.05
C ALA A 131 20.12 4.24 -12.02
N SER A 132 18.83 4.06 -11.76
CA SER A 132 17.71 4.53 -12.59
C SER A 132 17.66 3.95 -14.00
N ALA A 133 18.12 2.72 -14.16
CA ALA A 133 17.91 1.96 -15.38
C ALA A 133 16.42 1.54 -15.54
N ASN A 134 16.03 1.14 -16.74
CA ASN A 134 14.70 0.58 -16.95
C ASN A 134 14.61 -0.84 -16.36
N SER A 135 13.52 -1.12 -15.63
CA SER A 135 13.18 -2.51 -15.27
C SER A 135 12.63 -3.23 -16.49
N THR A 136 13.22 -4.38 -16.80
CA THR A 136 12.85 -5.20 -17.97
C THR A 136 12.39 -6.60 -17.60
N ILE A 137 12.56 -6.97 -16.33
CA ILE A 137 12.23 -8.31 -15.82
C ILE A 137 11.27 -8.16 -14.65
N GLU A 138 10.06 -8.73 -14.77
CA GLU A 138 9.09 -8.78 -13.70
C GLU A 138 9.65 -9.59 -12.51
N PRO A 139 9.66 -9.06 -11.28
CA PRO A 139 10.11 -9.83 -10.13
C PRO A 139 9.17 -11.00 -9.85
N THR A 140 9.73 -12.15 -9.57
CA THR A 140 9.04 -13.37 -9.17
C THR A 140 9.66 -13.92 -7.89
N GLY A 141 8.88 -14.65 -7.10
CA GLY A 141 9.32 -15.19 -5.81
C GLY A 141 8.63 -14.53 -4.63
N ASP A 142 8.93 -15.02 -3.45
CA ASP A 142 8.31 -14.61 -2.20
C ASP A 142 9.35 -14.46 -1.08
N TYR A 143 8.88 -14.41 0.17
CA TYR A 143 9.72 -14.28 1.36
C TYR A 143 10.71 -15.45 1.57
N THR A 144 10.49 -16.62 0.98
CA THR A 144 11.39 -17.79 1.11
C THR A 144 12.69 -17.60 0.34
N THR A 145 12.69 -16.70 -0.64
CA THR A 145 13.86 -16.39 -1.46
C THR A 145 14.64 -15.24 -0.81
N SER A 146 15.84 -15.50 -0.32
CA SER A 146 16.78 -14.48 0.22
C SER A 146 16.12 -13.50 1.20
N ASN A 147 15.30 -13.98 2.13
CA ASN A 147 14.51 -13.16 3.06
C ASN A 147 13.60 -12.13 2.33
N GLY A 148 13.06 -12.52 1.17
CA GLY A 148 12.22 -11.65 0.35
C GLY A 148 12.97 -10.58 -0.45
N ASN A 149 14.31 -10.60 -0.49
CA ASN A 149 15.12 -9.70 -1.32
C ASN A 149 15.39 -10.35 -2.69
N ILE A 150 14.63 -9.97 -3.69
CA ILE A 150 14.61 -10.56 -5.02
C ILE A 150 15.48 -9.72 -5.96
N GLY A 151 16.63 -10.26 -6.38
CA GLY A 151 17.44 -9.66 -7.43
C GLY A 151 17.01 -10.15 -8.82
N THR A 152 16.76 -9.21 -9.74
CA THR A 152 16.45 -9.53 -11.14
C THR A 152 17.67 -9.31 -12.04
N ALA A 153 17.75 -10.01 -13.17
CA ALA A 153 18.93 -9.95 -14.07
C ALA A 153 19.13 -8.57 -14.71
N ASP A 154 18.14 -7.69 -14.70
CA ASP A 154 18.25 -6.28 -15.08
C ASP A 154 18.92 -5.39 -14.01
N GLY A 155 19.33 -6.01 -12.88
CA GLY A 155 20.06 -5.36 -11.79
C GLY A 155 19.18 -4.66 -10.75
N TYR A 156 17.86 -4.77 -10.86
CA TYR A 156 16.95 -4.35 -9.82
C TYR A 156 17.01 -5.28 -8.61
N ILE A 157 16.72 -4.73 -7.42
CA ILE A 157 16.49 -5.49 -6.18
C ILE A 157 15.14 -5.07 -5.65
N TRP A 158 14.27 -6.05 -5.44
CA TRP A 158 12.92 -5.90 -4.96
C TRP A 158 12.76 -6.56 -3.60
N LYS A 159 12.07 -5.92 -2.67
CA LYS A 159 11.64 -6.54 -1.42
C LYS A 159 10.21 -7.03 -1.58
N TYR A 160 9.98 -8.31 -1.38
CA TYR A 160 8.64 -8.87 -1.28
C TYR A 160 7.92 -8.31 -0.06
N MET A 161 6.73 -7.78 -0.25
CA MET A 161 5.91 -7.20 0.82
C MET A 161 4.78 -8.14 1.25
N PHE A 162 3.98 -8.59 0.30
CA PHE A 162 2.85 -9.50 0.50
C PHE A 162 2.26 -9.95 -0.84
N ASN A 163 1.40 -10.98 -0.79
CA ASN A 163 0.57 -11.39 -1.92
C ASN A 163 -0.90 -11.12 -1.61
N VAL A 164 -1.65 -10.62 -2.58
CA VAL A 164 -3.10 -10.39 -2.47
C VAL A 164 -3.84 -11.57 -3.06
N LYS A 165 -4.69 -12.24 -2.27
CA LYS A 165 -5.49 -13.36 -2.76
C LYS A 165 -6.48 -12.92 -3.84
N PRO A 166 -6.77 -13.77 -4.84
CA PRO A 166 -7.70 -13.44 -5.93
C PRO A 166 -9.11 -13.08 -5.45
N SER A 167 -9.53 -13.68 -4.34
CA SER A 167 -10.85 -13.47 -3.72
C SER A 167 -10.97 -12.16 -2.93
N ASN A 168 -9.88 -11.40 -2.78
CA ASN A 168 -9.91 -10.17 -2.00
C ASN A 168 -10.74 -9.10 -2.72
N LYS A 169 -11.89 -8.75 -2.11
CA LYS A 169 -12.87 -7.82 -2.69
C LYS A 169 -12.40 -6.37 -2.79
N PHE A 170 -11.31 -6.01 -2.08
CA PHE A 170 -10.73 -4.67 -2.09
C PHE A 170 -9.67 -4.47 -3.19
N LEU A 171 -9.25 -5.55 -3.86
CA LEU A 171 -8.38 -5.44 -5.03
C LEU A 171 -9.21 -4.97 -6.23
N THR A 172 -8.85 -3.82 -6.80
CA THR A 172 -9.50 -3.26 -7.97
C THR A 172 -8.50 -2.89 -9.06
N THR A 173 -8.95 -2.26 -10.13
CA THR A 173 -8.08 -1.68 -11.18
C THR A 173 -7.22 -0.54 -10.65
N ASP A 174 -7.69 0.17 -9.62
CA ASP A 174 -7.08 1.42 -9.13
C ASP A 174 -6.46 1.27 -7.73
N TRP A 175 -6.84 0.22 -6.97
CA TRP A 175 -6.48 0.07 -5.57
C TRP A 175 -5.96 -1.31 -5.23
N ILE A 176 -4.97 -1.35 -4.30
CA ILE A 176 -4.42 -2.55 -3.69
C ILE A 176 -4.73 -2.47 -2.20
N PRO A 177 -5.40 -3.49 -1.62
CA PRO A 177 -5.53 -3.59 -0.17
C PRO A 177 -4.16 -3.86 0.47
N ALA A 178 -3.89 -3.24 1.62
CA ALA A 178 -2.59 -3.28 2.27
C ALA A 178 -2.69 -3.79 3.72
N PRO A 179 -2.07 -4.93 4.04
CA PRO A 179 -2.12 -5.51 5.39
C PRO A 179 -1.32 -4.68 6.39
N THR A 180 -1.82 -4.60 7.63
CA THR A 180 -1.14 -3.91 8.73
C THR A 180 -0.21 -4.81 9.55
N SER A 181 -0.37 -6.13 9.41
CA SER A 181 0.45 -7.13 10.09
C SER A 181 0.51 -8.41 9.26
N THR A 182 1.39 -9.30 9.65
CA THR A 182 1.70 -10.56 8.99
C THR A 182 0.61 -11.63 9.11
N ASN A 183 -0.38 -11.46 9.98
CA ASN A 183 -1.39 -12.49 10.30
C ASN A 183 -2.78 -12.25 9.69
N GLN A 184 -2.91 -11.42 8.66
CA GLN A 184 -4.21 -11.20 8.02
C GLN A 184 -4.54 -12.33 7.04
N LEU A 185 -5.73 -12.95 7.22
CA LEU A 185 -6.18 -14.16 6.50
C LEU A 185 -6.21 -14.03 4.96
N ASP A 186 -6.45 -12.83 4.44
CA ASP A 186 -6.58 -12.58 2.99
C ASP A 186 -5.25 -12.22 2.30
N TYR A 187 -4.15 -12.32 3.04
CA TYR A 187 -2.82 -12.03 2.54
C TYR A 187 -1.86 -13.16 2.86
N ASN A 188 -0.95 -13.41 1.94
CA ASN A 188 0.21 -14.26 2.19
C ASN A 188 1.35 -13.37 2.67
N VAL A 189 1.34 -13.01 3.93
CA VAL A 189 2.42 -12.29 4.62
C VAL A 189 3.11 -13.26 5.55
N ASN A 190 4.43 -13.23 5.58
CA ASN A 190 5.19 -14.10 6.48
C ASN A 190 6.31 -13.34 7.18
N ASP A 191 6.41 -13.52 8.48
CA ASP A 191 7.39 -12.89 9.36
C ASP A 191 8.84 -13.30 9.06
N THR A 192 9.07 -14.44 8.40
CA THR A 192 10.43 -14.97 8.19
C THR A 192 11.27 -14.15 7.22
N GLY A 193 10.66 -13.30 6.38
CA GLY A 193 11.36 -12.37 5.49
C GLY A 193 11.68 -11.01 6.10
N VAL A 194 11.22 -10.75 7.33
CA VAL A 194 11.41 -9.47 8.02
C VAL A 194 12.66 -9.52 8.87
N VAL A 195 13.59 -8.60 8.62
CA VAL A 195 14.83 -8.48 9.38
C VAL A 195 14.95 -7.05 9.90
N ASP A 196 14.87 -6.88 11.23
CA ASP A 196 15.03 -5.56 11.83
C ASP A 196 16.45 -5.03 11.63
N GLY A 197 16.55 -3.79 11.14
CA GLY A 197 17.83 -3.16 10.87
C GLY A 197 18.61 -3.80 9.71
N GLU A 198 17.92 -4.42 8.73
CA GLU A 198 18.59 -4.90 7.52
C GLU A 198 19.15 -3.76 6.67
N LEU A 199 20.32 -3.98 6.08
CA LEU A 199 20.96 -3.07 5.13
C LEU A 199 20.99 -3.73 3.75
N THR A 200 20.07 -3.36 2.87
CA THR A 200 19.92 -3.98 1.56
C THR A 200 20.62 -3.21 0.45
N THR A 201 20.79 -1.91 0.62
CA THR A 201 21.28 -1.03 -0.44
C THR A 201 22.33 -0.07 0.09
N ILE A 202 23.42 0.07 -0.67
CA ILE A 202 24.47 1.06 -0.45
C ILE A 202 24.63 1.89 -1.71
N ILE A 203 24.50 3.21 -1.57
CA ILE A 203 24.61 4.16 -2.67
C ILE A 203 26.02 4.73 -2.68
N VAL A 204 26.71 4.63 -3.83
CA VAL A 204 27.97 5.31 -4.07
C VAL A 204 27.66 6.80 -4.32
N THR A 205 28.07 7.66 -3.43
CA THR A 205 27.86 9.10 -3.51
C THR A 205 28.99 9.82 -4.24
N SER A 206 30.18 9.24 -4.20
CA SER A 206 31.36 9.65 -4.99
C SER A 206 32.11 8.40 -5.44
N PRO A 207 32.38 8.23 -6.74
CA PRO A 207 33.04 7.03 -7.24
C PRO A 207 34.55 6.98 -6.95
N GLY A 208 35.16 8.13 -6.62
CA GLY A 208 36.61 8.25 -6.43
C GLY A 208 37.41 8.00 -7.69
N THR A 209 38.71 7.87 -7.56
CA THR A 209 39.66 7.63 -8.67
C THR A 209 40.80 6.73 -8.27
N ASN A 210 41.45 6.12 -9.24
CA ASN A 210 42.69 5.33 -9.08
C ASN A 210 42.53 4.05 -8.21
N TYR A 211 41.32 3.53 -8.09
CA TYR A 211 41.11 2.24 -7.45
C TYR A 211 41.59 1.12 -8.34
N ARG A 212 42.26 0.15 -7.73
CA ARG A 212 42.82 -1.03 -8.42
C ARG A 212 42.52 -2.28 -7.64
N GLN A 213 42.40 -3.38 -8.36
CA GLN A 213 42.38 -4.71 -7.81
C GLN A 213 43.23 -5.64 -8.69
N ALA A 214 43.82 -6.64 -8.11
CA ALA A 214 44.50 -7.67 -8.83
C ALA A 214 44.10 -9.05 -8.28
N SER A 215 43.70 -9.93 -9.16
CA SER A 215 43.67 -11.37 -8.97
C SER A 215 45.03 -11.93 -9.38
N ASN A 216 45.37 -13.10 -8.88
CA ASN A 216 46.64 -13.77 -9.15
C ASN A 216 47.89 -13.06 -8.57
N VAL A 217 47.74 -12.36 -7.46
CA VAL A 217 48.89 -11.90 -6.68
C VAL A 217 49.59 -13.09 -6.07
N GLN A 218 50.87 -13.31 -6.44
CA GLN A 218 51.64 -14.42 -5.95
C GLN A 218 52.19 -14.17 -4.56
N VAL A 219 51.99 -15.12 -3.67
CA VAL A 219 52.57 -15.15 -2.31
C VAL A 219 53.41 -16.38 -2.15
N ASN A 220 54.43 -16.29 -1.27
CA ASN A 220 55.23 -17.44 -0.86
C ASN A 220 54.36 -18.47 -0.12
N GLY A 221 54.83 -19.73 -0.09
CA GLY A 221 54.10 -20.77 0.62
C GLY A 221 53.85 -20.44 2.09
N PHE A 222 52.66 -20.79 2.57
CA PHE A 222 52.22 -20.58 3.94
C PHE A 222 51.48 -21.82 4.46
N VAL A 223 51.39 -21.93 5.79
CA VAL A 223 50.69 -23.01 6.49
C VAL A 223 49.43 -22.47 7.16
N SER A 224 48.55 -23.36 7.61
CA SER A 224 47.40 -22.99 8.43
C SER A 224 47.84 -22.35 9.74
N GLY A 225 47.09 -21.34 10.20
CA GLY A 225 47.37 -20.62 11.47
C GLY A 225 48.36 -19.46 11.34
N GLN A 226 48.84 -19.13 10.16
CA GLN A 226 49.72 -17.98 9.96
C GLN A 226 48.94 -16.67 9.91
N THR A 227 49.47 -15.63 10.56
CA THR A 227 48.93 -14.26 10.55
C THR A 227 49.65 -13.34 9.56
N THR A 228 50.60 -13.87 8.81
CA THR A 228 51.38 -13.12 7.81
C THR A 228 51.51 -13.86 6.49
N LEU A 229 51.53 -13.11 5.39
CA LEU A 229 51.87 -13.60 4.05
C LEU A 229 53.01 -12.79 3.48
N THR A 230 53.96 -13.47 2.84
CA THR A 230 55.07 -12.81 2.12
C THR A 230 54.80 -12.77 0.63
N LEU A 231 54.82 -11.60 0.03
CA LEU A 231 54.68 -11.41 -1.39
C LEU A 231 55.89 -11.99 -2.14
N ALA A 232 55.65 -12.74 -3.21
CA ALA A 232 56.72 -13.30 -4.03
C ALA A 232 57.48 -12.20 -4.81
N ASN A 233 56.85 -11.09 -5.14
CA ASN A 233 57.47 -9.96 -5.82
C ASN A 233 56.82 -8.62 -5.39
N THR A 234 57.40 -7.98 -4.38
CA THR A 234 56.89 -6.71 -3.83
C THR A 234 56.90 -5.57 -4.85
N ALA A 235 57.96 -5.41 -5.66
CA ALA A 235 58.04 -4.34 -6.67
C ALA A 235 56.93 -4.43 -7.71
N LYS A 236 56.62 -5.63 -8.17
CA LYS A 236 55.51 -5.90 -9.09
C LYS A 236 54.13 -5.50 -8.51
N ILE A 237 53.93 -5.77 -7.23
CA ILE A 237 52.69 -5.44 -6.55
C ILE A 237 52.51 -3.92 -6.38
N LEU A 238 53.58 -3.20 -6.02
CA LEU A 238 53.55 -1.74 -5.97
C LEU A 238 53.20 -1.10 -7.33
N GLU A 239 53.76 -1.67 -8.42
CA GLU A 239 53.43 -1.26 -9.79
C GLU A 239 51.95 -1.51 -10.14
N ILE A 240 51.45 -2.73 -9.87
CA ILE A 240 50.05 -3.11 -10.15
C ILE A 240 49.07 -2.14 -9.46
N TYR A 241 49.30 -1.83 -8.20
CA TYR A 241 48.43 -0.96 -7.44
C TYR A 241 48.77 0.54 -7.61
N ASN A 242 49.81 0.89 -8.32
CA ASN A 242 50.32 2.25 -8.49
C ASN A 242 50.52 2.97 -7.15
N VAL A 243 51.10 2.31 -6.21
CA VAL A 243 51.37 2.82 -4.86
C VAL A 243 52.87 2.82 -4.60
N THR A 244 53.34 3.72 -3.75
CA THR A 244 54.78 3.88 -3.44
C THR A 244 55.23 3.03 -2.28
N ALA A 245 54.30 2.52 -1.51
CA ALA A 245 54.58 1.71 -0.33
C ALA A 245 53.47 0.68 -0.07
N LEU A 246 53.82 -0.48 0.45
CA LEU A 246 52.84 -1.51 0.82
C LEU A 246 51.84 -1.03 1.87
N ALA A 247 52.21 -0.05 2.69
CA ALA A 247 51.33 0.55 3.68
C ALA A 247 50.00 1.08 3.05
N ASN A 248 50.03 1.47 1.79
CA ASN A 248 48.86 1.91 1.05
C ASN A 248 47.85 0.78 0.76
N LEU A 249 48.26 -0.50 0.95
CA LEU A 249 47.38 -1.66 0.82
C LEU A 249 46.71 -2.04 2.16
N ALA A 250 47.00 -1.33 3.23
CA ALA A 250 46.37 -1.58 4.54
C ALA A 250 44.85 -1.40 4.46
N ASN A 251 44.13 -2.25 5.17
CA ASN A 251 42.68 -2.37 5.18
C ASN A 251 42.04 -2.91 3.87
N MET A 252 42.81 -3.20 2.81
CA MET A 252 42.27 -3.86 1.62
C MET A 252 41.89 -5.30 1.93
N SER A 253 40.87 -5.79 1.23
CA SER A 253 40.44 -7.18 1.33
C SER A 253 41.43 -8.11 0.67
N ILE A 254 41.68 -9.26 1.27
CA ILE A 254 42.49 -10.34 0.67
C ILE A 254 41.71 -11.65 0.73
N SER A 255 41.70 -12.38 -0.38
CA SER A 255 41.01 -13.65 -0.51
C SER A 255 41.82 -14.63 -1.35
N GLY A 256 41.60 -15.94 -1.17
CA GLY A 256 42.28 -17.02 -1.88
C GLY A 256 42.20 -18.34 -1.11
N THR A 257 42.73 -19.41 -1.72
CA THR A 257 42.76 -20.71 -1.05
C THR A 257 43.56 -20.62 0.26
N GLY A 258 42.99 -21.08 1.34
CA GLY A 258 43.62 -21.05 2.68
C GLY A 258 43.44 -19.74 3.44
N ILE A 259 42.71 -18.77 2.87
CA ILE A 259 42.40 -17.48 3.55
C ILE A 259 40.91 -17.47 3.94
N ALA A 260 40.65 -17.18 5.20
CA ALA A 260 39.27 -17.09 5.71
C ALA A 260 38.50 -15.95 5.04
N THR A 261 37.20 -16.16 4.80
CA THR A 261 36.31 -15.11 4.27
C THR A 261 36.29 -13.88 5.19
N GLY A 262 36.38 -12.69 4.60
CA GLY A 262 36.38 -11.43 5.36
C GLY A 262 37.76 -11.00 5.85
N THR A 263 38.83 -11.76 5.58
CA THR A 263 40.19 -11.37 5.92
C THR A 263 40.62 -10.11 5.16
N TYR A 264 41.31 -9.22 5.85
CA TYR A 264 41.91 -8.02 5.27
C TYR A 264 43.37 -7.84 5.70
N ILE A 265 44.08 -6.99 5.02
CA ILE A 265 45.47 -6.65 5.34
C ILE A 265 45.47 -5.65 6.49
N SER A 266 45.82 -6.09 7.71
CA SER A 266 45.80 -5.23 8.89
C SER A 266 47.05 -4.35 9.00
N ASN A 267 48.19 -4.82 8.49
CA ASN A 267 49.43 -4.07 8.44
C ASN A 267 50.35 -4.60 7.34
N THR A 268 51.39 -3.87 7.01
CA THR A 268 52.37 -4.22 5.96
C THR A 268 53.79 -3.83 6.39
N ALA A 269 54.76 -4.61 5.96
CA ALA A 269 56.20 -4.30 6.13
C ALA A 269 56.84 -4.15 4.76
N ASN A 270 57.12 -2.90 4.36
CA ASN A 270 57.64 -2.57 3.02
C ASN A 270 59.00 -3.23 2.71
N ALA A 271 59.86 -3.31 3.70
CA ALA A 271 61.23 -3.82 3.49
C ALA A 271 61.31 -5.32 3.24
N THR A 272 60.33 -6.09 3.75
CA THR A 272 60.33 -7.56 3.65
C THR A 272 59.20 -8.11 2.75
N GLY A 273 58.35 -7.24 2.22
CA GLY A 273 57.19 -7.68 1.40
C GLY A 273 56.15 -8.46 2.21
N VAL A 274 56.08 -8.26 3.53
CA VAL A 274 55.18 -8.99 4.40
C VAL A 274 53.85 -8.24 4.59
N LEU A 275 52.77 -8.98 4.41
CA LEU A 275 51.39 -8.54 4.69
C LEU A 275 50.95 -9.21 5.99
N THR A 276 50.48 -8.42 6.98
CA THR A 276 49.86 -8.96 8.18
C THR A 276 48.36 -9.06 7.95
N LEU A 277 47.78 -10.20 8.28
CA LEU A 277 46.35 -10.48 8.11
C LEU A 277 45.56 -10.19 9.37
N SER A 278 44.31 -9.77 9.20
CA SER A 278 43.36 -9.60 10.29
C SER A 278 42.90 -10.92 10.91
N THR A 279 42.97 -12.00 10.14
CA THR A 279 42.59 -13.36 10.55
C THR A 279 43.66 -14.34 10.08
N ALA A 280 44.01 -15.30 10.92
CA ALA A 280 44.98 -16.35 10.52
C ALA A 280 44.47 -17.21 9.34
N THR A 281 45.42 -17.74 8.58
CA THR A 281 45.11 -18.67 7.49
C THR A 281 44.47 -19.96 8.01
N ILE A 282 43.52 -20.50 7.27
CA ILE A 282 42.73 -21.68 7.67
C ILE A 282 43.21 -22.98 7.00
N ALA A 283 44.05 -22.87 5.97
CA ALA A 283 44.69 -24.00 5.32
C ALA A 283 46.04 -23.59 4.72
N ALA A 284 46.85 -24.54 4.34
CA ALA A 284 48.13 -24.30 3.67
C ALA A 284 47.95 -23.77 2.26
N GLY A 285 48.82 -22.87 1.82
CA GLY A 285 48.98 -22.39 0.46
C GLY A 285 50.36 -22.72 -0.08
N GLY A 286 50.46 -23.19 -1.32
CA GLY A 286 51.76 -23.53 -1.97
C GLY A 286 52.55 -22.28 -2.38
N ASN A 287 53.81 -22.48 -2.81
CA ASN A 287 54.71 -21.41 -3.26
C ASN A 287 54.21 -20.59 -4.47
N THR A 288 53.18 -21.04 -5.13
CA THR A 288 52.52 -20.35 -6.25
C THR A 288 51.06 -20.01 -5.92
N SER A 289 50.73 -19.89 -4.62
CA SER A 289 49.39 -19.52 -4.23
C SER A 289 49.03 -18.12 -4.75
N ASN A 290 47.94 -18.05 -5.51
CA ASN A 290 47.41 -16.81 -6.03
C ASN A 290 46.36 -16.29 -5.07
N VAL A 291 46.55 -15.06 -4.62
CA VAL A 291 45.54 -14.35 -3.83
C VAL A 291 45.01 -13.18 -4.62
N THR A 292 43.78 -12.75 -4.27
CA THR A 292 43.17 -11.53 -4.80
C THR A 292 43.21 -10.47 -3.71
N ILE A 293 43.80 -9.31 -4.03
CA ILE A 293 43.75 -8.13 -3.17
C ILE A 293 42.82 -7.12 -3.84
N SER A 294 41.76 -6.70 -3.15
CA SER A 294 40.70 -5.88 -3.70
C SER A 294 40.24 -4.78 -2.75
N THR A 295 39.51 -3.82 -3.30
CA THR A 295 38.83 -2.77 -2.52
C THR A 295 37.93 -3.41 -1.47
N ARG A 296 38.10 -3.02 -0.21
CA ARG A 296 37.28 -3.47 0.91
C ARG A 296 36.21 -2.44 1.22
N VAL A 297 34.99 -2.89 1.38
CA VAL A 297 33.89 -2.13 1.97
C VAL A 297 33.78 -2.54 3.45
N TYR A 298 33.87 -1.58 4.34
CA TYR A 298 33.66 -1.78 5.78
C TYR A 298 32.49 -0.93 6.22
N ILE A 299 31.59 -1.54 6.96
CA ILE A 299 30.39 -0.87 7.47
C ILE A 299 30.52 -0.86 8.99
N ASP A 300 30.54 0.35 9.53
CA ASP A 300 30.61 0.62 10.97
C ASP A 300 29.25 1.14 11.45
N GLY A 301 28.67 0.49 12.46
CA GLY A 301 27.35 0.81 12.99
C GLY A 301 27.01 0.04 14.24
N ASP A 302 25.77 0.19 14.68
CA ASP A 302 25.26 -0.44 15.90
C ASP A 302 24.71 -1.87 15.68
N GLY A 303 24.57 -2.30 14.43
CA GLY A 303 24.18 -3.67 14.07
C GLY A 303 25.36 -4.61 13.79
N THR A 304 25.05 -5.80 13.29
CA THR A 304 26.06 -6.85 13.03
C THR A 304 25.77 -7.63 11.75
N GLY A 305 26.80 -8.30 11.21
CA GLY A 305 26.67 -9.35 10.19
C GLY A 305 26.50 -8.85 8.76
N VAL A 306 26.51 -7.54 8.48
CA VAL A 306 26.48 -7.06 7.11
C VAL A 306 27.80 -7.33 6.39
N VAL A 307 27.71 -7.78 5.13
CA VAL A 307 28.86 -7.95 4.23
C VAL A 307 28.55 -7.28 2.91
N ALA A 308 29.51 -6.50 2.41
CA ALA A 308 29.37 -5.82 1.13
C ALA A 308 30.69 -5.87 0.33
N SER A 309 30.58 -5.80 -0.98
CA SER A 309 31.70 -5.79 -1.91
C SER A 309 31.60 -4.61 -2.87
N ALA A 310 32.76 -4.05 -3.23
CA ALA A 310 32.85 -2.99 -4.23
C ALA A 310 33.09 -3.59 -5.62
N THR A 311 32.43 -3.05 -6.62
CA THR A 311 32.69 -3.30 -8.05
C THR A 311 33.41 -2.08 -8.61
N LEU A 312 34.54 -2.32 -9.25
CA LEU A 312 35.31 -1.26 -9.92
C LEU A 312 34.88 -1.14 -11.39
N SER A 313 34.91 0.07 -11.93
CA SER A 313 34.73 0.31 -13.36
C SER A 313 35.92 -0.27 -14.17
N ASN A 314 35.69 -0.58 -15.44
CA ASN A 314 36.74 -1.00 -16.37
C ASN A 314 37.60 -2.18 -15.87
N THR A 315 37.00 -3.15 -15.22
CA THR A 315 37.68 -4.37 -14.77
C THR A 315 37.60 -5.43 -15.87
N THR A 316 38.74 -5.90 -16.33
CA THR A 316 38.83 -6.98 -17.30
C THR A 316 39.59 -8.15 -16.65
N SER A 317 39.04 -9.37 -16.68
CA SER A 317 39.66 -10.58 -16.14
C SER A 317 40.18 -10.44 -14.69
N GLY A 318 39.46 -9.71 -13.84
CA GLY A 318 39.80 -9.53 -12.42
C GLY A 318 40.89 -8.48 -12.13
N VAL A 319 41.35 -7.78 -13.16
CA VAL A 319 42.30 -6.66 -13.02
C VAL A 319 41.64 -5.37 -13.44
N SER A 320 41.64 -4.36 -12.58
CA SER A 320 41.12 -3.05 -12.91
C SER A 320 42.12 -2.23 -13.74
N SER A 321 41.61 -1.37 -14.62
CA SER A 321 42.45 -0.42 -15.38
C SER A 321 43.07 0.64 -14.45
N ALA A 322 44.06 1.36 -15.01
CA ALA A 322 44.83 2.37 -14.28
C ALA A 322 43.99 3.51 -13.65
N ASN A 323 42.76 3.74 -14.09
CA ASN A 323 41.88 4.82 -13.63
C ASN A 323 40.50 4.30 -13.22
N ALA A 324 40.43 3.11 -12.62
CA ALA A 324 39.16 2.60 -12.15
C ALA A 324 38.59 3.42 -10.97
N ASN A 325 37.31 3.49 -10.93
CA ASN A 325 36.56 4.06 -9.81
C ASN A 325 35.60 3.01 -9.21
N VAL A 326 35.05 3.29 -8.05
CA VAL A 326 34.03 2.42 -7.43
C VAL A 326 32.70 2.70 -8.12
N SER A 327 32.27 1.80 -9.00
CA SER A 327 31.05 1.94 -9.77
C SER A 327 29.79 1.49 -9.01
N LYS A 328 29.93 0.50 -8.13
CA LYS A 328 28.82 -0.06 -7.36
C LYS A 328 29.34 -0.67 -6.05
N VAL A 329 28.51 -0.63 -5.02
CA VAL A 329 28.68 -1.44 -3.81
C VAL A 329 27.47 -2.36 -3.71
N THR A 330 27.74 -3.65 -3.62
CA THR A 330 26.69 -4.70 -3.53
C THR A 330 26.72 -5.30 -2.13
N VAL A 331 25.59 -5.32 -1.46
CA VAL A 331 25.40 -6.02 -0.19
C VAL A 331 25.22 -7.50 -0.50
N THR A 332 26.04 -8.37 0.07
CA THR A 332 25.97 -9.83 -0.08
C THR A 332 25.32 -10.52 1.11
N THR A 333 25.39 -9.87 2.29
CA THR A 333 24.68 -10.30 3.51
C THR A 333 24.10 -9.04 4.17
N ILE A 334 22.80 -9.03 4.41
CA ILE A 334 22.07 -7.83 4.81
C ILE A 334 22.30 -7.37 6.26
N GLY A 335 22.86 -8.23 7.13
CA GLY A 335 23.03 -7.94 8.55
C GLY A 335 21.72 -7.75 9.29
N THR A 336 21.82 -7.36 10.55
CA THR A 336 20.66 -7.12 11.43
C THR A 336 21.00 -6.12 12.54
N GLY A 337 19.97 -5.45 13.08
CA GLY A 337 20.09 -4.57 14.25
C GLY A 337 20.65 -3.18 13.96
N TYR A 338 20.80 -2.78 12.71
CA TYR A 338 21.30 -1.44 12.37
C TYR A 338 20.20 -0.38 12.50
N SER A 339 20.46 0.64 13.29
CA SER A 339 19.70 1.89 13.29
C SER A 339 20.51 3.06 12.72
N ARG A 340 21.82 2.89 12.63
CA ARG A 340 22.78 3.81 12.01
C ARG A 340 23.98 3.04 11.48
N ALA A 341 24.54 3.49 10.38
CA ALA A 341 25.78 2.92 9.83
C ALA A 341 26.52 3.91 8.95
N ASN A 342 27.84 3.82 8.97
CA ASN A 342 28.74 4.54 8.08
C ASN A 342 29.45 3.53 7.16
N VAL A 343 29.75 3.95 5.94
CA VAL A 343 30.45 3.12 4.95
C VAL A 343 31.86 3.67 4.76
N TYR A 344 32.85 2.81 4.89
CA TYR A 344 34.24 3.10 4.60
C TYR A 344 34.72 2.25 3.43
N ILE A 345 35.37 2.88 2.46
CA ILE A 345 35.90 2.22 1.26
C ILE A 345 37.43 2.29 1.34
N TYR A 346 38.05 1.15 1.56
CA TYR A 346 39.52 1.01 1.62
C TYR A 346 40.05 0.43 0.32
N GLY A 347 40.98 1.11 -0.31
CA GLY A 347 41.58 0.66 -1.56
C GLY A 347 42.82 1.49 -1.90
N SER A 348 43.47 1.19 -3.03
CA SER A 348 44.63 1.94 -3.55
C SER A 348 44.29 3.34 -4.05
N GLY A 349 43.00 3.60 -4.34
CA GLY A 349 42.48 4.87 -4.81
C GLY A 349 42.06 5.82 -3.70
N THR A 350 41.51 6.96 -4.10
CA THR A 350 41.07 8.02 -3.19
C THR A 350 39.71 8.59 -3.57
N GLY A 351 39.00 9.19 -2.62
CA GLY A 351 37.79 9.99 -2.84
C GLY A 351 36.50 9.22 -3.07
N ALA A 352 36.49 7.88 -2.98
CA ALA A 352 35.24 7.14 -3.01
C ALA A 352 34.49 7.29 -1.70
N ASN A 353 33.21 7.63 -1.79
CA ASN A 353 32.30 7.70 -0.66
C ASN A 353 31.01 6.96 -1.00
N ALA A 354 30.41 6.38 0.02
CA ALA A 354 29.14 5.72 -0.09
C ALA A 354 28.32 5.93 1.19
N ARG A 355 27.01 5.82 1.10
CA ARG A 355 26.12 5.76 2.24
C ARG A 355 25.23 4.51 2.18
N VAL A 356 24.90 3.99 3.30
CA VAL A 356 23.94 2.91 3.46
C VAL A 356 22.53 3.49 3.54
N ILE A 357 21.56 2.78 3.04
CA ILE A 357 20.12 3.07 3.26
C ILE A 357 19.68 2.28 4.48
N ILE A 358 19.15 3.00 5.50
CA ILE A 358 18.63 2.39 6.72
C ILE A 358 17.21 1.90 6.50
N SER A 359 16.91 0.68 6.94
CA SER A 359 15.56 0.13 6.91
C SER A 359 14.62 0.84 7.90
N PRO A 360 13.30 0.81 7.66
CA PRO A 360 12.34 1.23 8.69
C PRO A 360 12.50 0.43 9.98
N LYS A 361 12.06 1.00 11.11
CA LYS A 361 12.02 0.29 12.38
C LYS A 361 11.24 -1.03 12.25
N TYR A 362 11.82 -2.10 12.74
CA TYR A 362 11.38 -3.50 12.62
C TYR A 362 11.63 -4.14 11.25
N GLY A 363 12.28 -3.45 10.32
CA GLY A 363 12.62 -3.99 9.00
C GLY A 363 11.57 -3.74 7.92
N HIS A 364 11.95 -4.03 6.67
CA HIS A 364 11.05 -3.95 5.53
C HIS A 364 10.02 -5.07 5.56
N ALA A 365 8.78 -4.76 5.14
CA ALA A 365 7.61 -5.65 5.13
C ALA A 365 7.05 -6.01 6.52
N TYR A 366 7.56 -5.42 7.61
CA TYR A 366 6.96 -5.59 8.93
C TYR A 366 5.52 -5.03 9.02
N ASN A 367 5.30 -3.86 8.45
CA ASN A 367 3.97 -3.25 8.33
C ASN A 367 3.80 -2.65 6.92
N PRO A 368 3.36 -3.47 5.95
CA PRO A 368 3.25 -3.04 4.56
C PRO A 368 2.36 -1.83 4.36
N ALA A 369 1.21 -1.74 5.03
CA ALA A 369 0.31 -0.61 4.93
C ALA A 369 1.00 0.70 5.33
N LYS A 370 1.75 0.70 6.44
CA LYS A 370 2.48 1.87 6.92
C LYS A 370 3.63 2.25 5.99
N GLU A 371 4.39 1.27 5.50
CA GLU A 371 5.54 1.49 4.63
C GLU A 371 5.14 2.01 3.26
N LEU A 372 4.00 1.54 2.73
CA LEU A 372 3.47 1.92 1.43
C LEU A 372 2.48 3.09 1.52
N GLY A 373 2.36 3.73 2.69
CA GLY A 373 1.61 4.97 2.88
C GLY A 373 0.11 4.82 2.73
N ALA A 374 -0.48 3.72 3.24
CA ALA A 374 -1.92 3.46 3.22
C ALA A 374 -2.69 4.47 4.08
N SER A 375 -2.99 5.62 3.53
CA SER A 375 -3.81 6.67 4.14
C SER A 375 -5.23 6.72 3.60
N ASN A 376 -5.64 5.70 2.84
CA ASN A 376 -6.97 5.57 2.28
C ASN A 376 -7.64 4.32 2.84
N ILE A 377 -8.95 4.40 3.03
CA ILE A 377 -9.80 3.28 3.42
C ILE A 377 -10.80 3.04 2.29
N MET A 378 -10.95 1.79 1.92
CA MET A 378 -12.03 1.37 1.05
C MET A 378 -13.12 0.71 1.89
N ALA A 379 -14.33 1.24 1.80
CA ALA A 379 -15.55 0.59 2.27
C ALA A 379 -16.26 -0.05 1.08
N THR A 380 -16.70 -1.29 1.21
CA THR A 380 -17.41 -2.00 0.15
C THR A 380 -18.73 -2.56 0.65
N SER A 381 -19.78 -2.37 -0.11
CA SER A 381 -21.09 -2.95 0.16
C SER A 381 -21.63 -3.60 -1.12
N ARG A 382 -22.17 -4.79 -0.98
CA ARG A 382 -22.87 -5.48 -2.07
C ARG A 382 -24.37 -5.40 -1.83
N ILE A 383 -25.10 -4.91 -2.82
CA ILE A 383 -26.56 -4.91 -2.87
C ILE A 383 -26.96 -6.00 -3.85
N GLY A 384 -27.62 -7.05 -3.38
CA GLY A 384 -28.09 -8.19 -4.19
C GLY A 384 -29.60 -8.22 -4.27
N GLU A 385 -30.14 -8.90 -5.26
CA GLU A 385 -31.57 -9.01 -5.46
C GLU A 385 -32.24 -9.96 -4.46
N ILE A 386 -31.58 -11.07 -4.17
CA ILE A 386 -32.11 -12.18 -3.35
C ILE A 386 -31.12 -12.48 -2.22
N ASP A 387 -30.67 -11.46 -1.54
CA ASP A 387 -29.96 -11.69 -0.30
C ASP A 387 -31.02 -11.82 0.80
N SER A 388 -31.05 -12.98 1.46
CA SER A 388 -31.90 -13.19 2.63
C SER A 388 -31.67 -12.17 3.74
N THR A 389 -30.55 -11.44 3.66
CA THR A 389 -30.20 -10.33 4.56
C THR A 389 -30.82 -9.00 4.16
N GLU A 390 -31.29 -8.83 2.92
CA GLU A 390 -31.90 -7.58 2.44
C GLU A 390 -33.42 -7.54 2.64
N GLY A 391 -34.05 -8.70 2.77
CA GLY A 391 -35.47 -8.80 3.12
C GLY A 391 -36.45 -8.06 2.19
N GLY A 392 -36.04 -7.79 0.94
CA GLY A 392 -36.84 -6.99 -0.02
C GLY A 392 -36.83 -5.48 0.25
N ILE A 393 -35.96 -5.01 1.14
CA ILE A 393 -35.85 -3.58 1.50
C ILE A 393 -35.30 -2.78 0.32
N ILE A 394 -34.31 -3.33 -0.36
CA ILE A 394 -33.75 -2.73 -1.58
C ILE A 394 -34.28 -3.53 -2.77
N SER A 395 -35.46 -3.19 -3.25
CA SER A 395 -36.12 -3.93 -4.32
C SER A 395 -35.43 -3.73 -5.68
N SER A 396 -35.56 -4.74 -6.54
CA SER A 396 -35.28 -4.59 -7.98
C SER A 396 -36.25 -3.59 -8.63
N ASN A 397 -35.95 -3.20 -9.86
CA ASN A 397 -36.70 -2.20 -10.62
C ASN A 397 -36.73 -0.79 -10.01
N THR A 398 -35.80 -0.49 -9.07
CA THR A 398 -35.57 0.85 -8.55
C THR A 398 -34.31 1.44 -9.16
N SER A 399 -34.20 2.75 -9.16
CA SER A 399 -32.98 3.45 -9.57
C SER A 399 -32.46 4.33 -8.44
N PHE A 400 -31.13 4.49 -8.37
CA PHE A 400 -30.50 5.44 -7.48
C PHE A 400 -29.44 6.26 -8.23
N ARG A 401 -29.21 7.47 -7.75
CA ARG A 401 -28.26 8.44 -8.31
C ARG A 401 -27.32 9.02 -7.27
N GLN A 402 -27.40 8.51 -6.04
CA GLN A 402 -26.60 8.98 -4.92
C GLN A 402 -26.29 7.80 -4.01
N TYR A 403 -25.06 7.76 -3.50
CA TYR A 403 -24.68 6.92 -2.38
C TYR A 403 -23.77 7.70 -1.43
N GLY A 404 -23.58 7.17 -0.24
CA GLY A 404 -22.69 7.80 0.72
C GLY A 404 -22.48 6.97 1.96
N LEU A 405 -21.86 7.61 2.95
CA LEU A 405 -21.48 7.03 4.23
C LEU A 405 -22.14 7.80 5.35
N LEU A 406 -22.91 7.09 6.17
CA LEU A 406 -23.65 7.61 7.32
C LEU A 406 -23.09 6.99 8.60
N ALA A 407 -22.83 7.82 9.61
CA ALA A 407 -22.36 7.37 10.92
C ALA A 407 -23.42 7.61 12.00
N ASN A 408 -23.56 6.65 12.91
CA ASN A 408 -24.31 6.73 14.15
C ASN A 408 -25.78 7.24 14.01
N PRO A 409 -26.58 6.79 13.02
CA PRO A 409 -27.97 7.18 12.93
C PRO A 409 -28.78 6.64 14.12
N HIS A 410 -29.79 7.39 14.56
CA HIS A 410 -30.69 6.96 15.62
C HIS A 410 -31.82 6.10 15.05
N LYS A 411 -32.34 5.21 15.85
CA LYS A 411 -33.57 4.48 15.53
C LYS A 411 -34.76 5.45 15.52
N TYR A 412 -35.69 5.24 14.58
CA TYR A 412 -36.91 6.07 14.48
C TYR A 412 -37.65 6.22 15.82
N GLY A 413 -38.01 7.44 16.13
CA GLY A 413 -38.66 7.79 17.39
C GLY A 413 -37.70 7.90 18.58
N ASN A 414 -36.40 7.70 18.41
CA ASN A 414 -35.38 7.88 19.43
C ASN A 414 -34.61 9.19 19.21
N THR A 415 -34.53 10.01 20.25
CA THR A 415 -33.79 11.28 20.24
C THR A 415 -32.47 11.23 20.99
N SER A 416 -32.17 10.11 21.67
CA SER A 416 -30.91 9.88 22.35
C SER A 416 -29.96 9.07 21.44
N ALA A 417 -28.65 9.25 21.60
CA ALA A 417 -27.59 8.59 20.86
C ALA A 417 -27.57 7.06 21.10
N VAL A 418 -28.65 6.38 20.75
CA VAL A 418 -28.68 4.93 20.72
C VAL A 418 -28.37 4.51 19.29
N THR A 419 -27.16 4.01 19.09
CA THR A 419 -26.75 3.44 17.82
C THR A 419 -27.71 2.34 17.41
N TYR A 420 -28.00 2.26 16.11
CA TYR A 420 -28.87 1.22 15.56
C TYR A 420 -28.14 -0.12 15.56
N ALA A 421 -28.11 -0.78 16.71
CA ALA A 421 -27.53 -2.10 16.88
C ALA A 421 -28.58 -3.15 16.54
N THR A 422 -28.79 -3.43 15.24
CA THR A 422 -29.73 -4.48 14.83
C THR A 422 -29.04 -5.72 14.33
N ALA A 423 -29.73 -6.83 14.48
CA ALA A 423 -29.42 -8.07 13.80
C ALA A 423 -29.59 -7.95 12.26
N SER A 424 -30.40 -7.00 11.80
CA SER A 424 -30.61 -6.69 10.38
C SER A 424 -29.49 -5.82 9.86
N SER A 425 -28.82 -6.27 8.79
CA SER A 425 -27.75 -5.52 8.13
C SER A 425 -28.28 -4.43 7.20
N VAL A 426 -29.55 -4.48 6.80
CA VAL A 426 -30.18 -3.58 5.83
C VAL A 426 -31.36 -2.85 6.46
N VAL A 427 -31.50 -1.58 6.15
CA VAL A 427 -32.41 -0.63 6.77
C VAL A 427 -33.20 0.08 5.68
N SER A 428 -34.54 0.16 5.83
CA SER A 428 -35.41 0.96 4.99
C SER A 428 -35.50 2.39 5.52
N GLN A 429 -35.27 3.38 4.63
CA GLN A 429 -35.46 4.79 4.95
C GLN A 429 -36.67 5.38 4.22
N THR A 430 -37.55 4.54 3.70
CA THR A 430 -38.83 4.92 3.10
C THR A 430 -39.97 4.91 4.10
N THR A 431 -41.02 5.69 3.81
CA THR A 431 -42.32 5.49 4.40
C THR A 431 -43.06 4.43 3.61
N ASP A 432 -43.37 3.30 4.23
CA ASP A 432 -44.00 2.19 3.53
C ASP A 432 -45.50 2.20 3.82
N LEU A 433 -46.34 2.13 2.79
CA LEU A 433 -47.78 2.13 2.89
C LEU A 433 -48.35 0.82 2.35
N THR A 434 -49.19 0.16 3.15
CA THR A 434 -50.04 -0.91 2.67
C THR A 434 -51.33 -0.28 2.08
N LEU A 435 -51.66 -0.65 0.86
CA LEU A 435 -52.78 -0.12 0.11
C LEU A 435 -53.78 -1.23 -0.24
N VAL A 436 -55.03 -0.87 -0.43
CA VAL A 436 -55.99 -1.76 -1.09
C VAL A 436 -55.45 -2.12 -2.47
N ALA A 437 -55.53 -3.41 -2.85
CA ALA A 437 -55.05 -3.88 -4.15
C ALA A 437 -55.74 -3.11 -5.29
N GLY A 438 -54.95 -2.79 -6.32
CA GLY A 438 -55.43 -1.98 -7.46
C GLY A 438 -54.37 -1.83 -8.55
N PRO A 439 -54.60 -0.98 -9.53
CA PRO A 439 -53.65 -0.73 -10.60
C PRO A 439 -52.32 -0.14 -10.07
N SER A 440 -51.24 -0.36 -10.83
CA SER A 440 -49.92 0.12 -10.48
C SER A 440 -49.74 1.59 -10.80
N TYR A 441 -49.09 2.32 -9.90
CA TYR A 441 -48.62 3.68 -10.13
C TYR A 441 -47.46 3.70 -11.13
N THR A 442 -47.11 4.88 -11.60
CA THR A 442 -45.84 5.07 -12.33
C THR A 442 -44.69 5.20 -11.32
N LEU A 443 -43.61 4.44 -11.51
CA LEU A 443 -42.41 4.58 -10.65
C LEU A 443 -41.85 6.01 -10.75
N ASP A 444 -41.27 6.47 -9.68
CA ASP A 444 -40.66 7.80 -9.51
C ASP A 444 -41.67 8.97 -9.61
N GLU A 445 -42.98 8.72 -9.70
CA GLU A 445 -43.97 9.79 -9.73
C GLU A 445 -44.20 10.40 -8.34
N PRO A 446 -44.53 11.70 -8.27
CA PRO A 446 -45.05 12.30 -7.05
C PRO A 446 -46.38 11.65 -6.67
N VAL A 447 -46.54 11.40 -5.38
CA VAL A 447 -47.81 10.91 -4.79
C VAL A 447 -48.26 11.82 -3.65
N TYR A 448 -49.56 11.96 -3.47
CA TYR A 448 -50.11 12.82 -2.42
C TYR A 448 -51.38 12.25 -1.84
N GLN A 449 -51.77 12.77 -0.65
CA GLN A 449 -53.04 12.50 -0.01
C GLN A 449 -53.72 13.83 0.41
N GLY A 450 -54.97 13.97 0.07
CA GLY A 450 -55.73 15.20 0.29
C GLY A 450 -56.04 15.95 -1.00
N THR A 451 -56.15 17.28 -0.94
CA THR A 451 -56.29 18.14 -2.11
C THR A 451 -54.96 18.42 -2.77
N THR A 452 -54.90 18.67 -4.07
CA THR A 452 -53.66 18.80 -4.86
C THR A 452 -52.73 19.92 -4.38
N GLY A 453 -51.39 19.70 -4.56
CA GLY A 453 -50.37 20.73 -4.40
C GLY A 453 -50.07 21.10 -2.93
N SER A 454 -49.97 22.39 -2.65
CA SER A 454 -49.57 22.93 -1.33
C SER A 454 -50.57 22.66 -0.18
N THR A 455 -51.72 22.09 -0.48
CA THR A 455 -52.77 21.72 0.50
C THR A 455 -52.84 20.21 0.77
N ALA A 456 -51.90 19.43 0.24
CA ALA A 456 -51.83 18.02 0.54
C ALA A 456 -51.52 17.77 2.02
N ASN A 457 -52.20 16.80 2.62
CA ASN A 457 -51.88 16.35 3.96
C ASN A 457 -50.59 15.54 4.02
N PHE A 458 -50.29 14.89 2.93
CA PHE A 458 -49.09 14.08 2.70
C PHE A 458 -48.63 14.21 1.25
N TYR A 459 -47.31 14.25 1.06
CA TYR A 459 -46.65 14.30 -0.23
C TYR A 459 -45.35 13.50 -0.17
N GLY A 460 -45.00 12.86 -1.27
CA GLY A 460 -43.72 12.14 -1.43
C GLY A 460 -43.56 11.62 -2.84
N TYR A 461 -42.53 10.80 -3.05
CA TYR A 461 -42.25 10.18 -4.34
C TYR A 461 -42.26 8.66 -4.23
N LEU A 462 -42.89 8.00 -5.21
CA LEU A 462 -43.00 6.55 -5.27
C LEU A 462 -41.65 5.94 -5.67
N ASN A 463 -41.02 5.24 -4.75
CA ASN A 463 -39.75 4.57 -5.01
C ASN A 463 -39.93 3.16 -5.56
N SER A 464 -40.80 2.36 -4.96
CA SER A 464 -41.13 1.03 -5.42
C SER A 464 -42.53 0.62 -5.05
N GLN A 465 -43.07 -0.40 -5.69
CA GLN A 465 -44.41 -0.92 -5.43
C GLN A 465 -44.50 -2.42 -5.66
N THR A 466 -45.41 -3.02 -4.92
CA THR A 466 -45.94 -4.37 -5.14
C THR A 466 -47.45 -4.31 -5.37
N SER A 467 -48.15 -5.45 -5.41
CA SER A 467 -49.60 -5.47 -5.57
C SER A 467 -50.39 -4.69 -4.50
N ASN A 468 -49.87 -4.62 -3.28
CA ASN A 468 -50.53 -4.01 -2.13
C ASN A 468 -49.64 -3.14 -1.25
N GLU A 469 -48.38 -2.94 -1.62
CA GLU A 469 -47.45 -2.12 -0.84
C GLU A 469 -46.75 -1.11 -1.74
N VAL A 470 -46.50 0.10 -1.24
CA VAL A 470 -45.68 1.12 -1.88
C VAL A 470 -44.67 1.68 -0.91
N LYS A 471 -43.46 1.95 -1.40
CA LYS A 471 -42.38 2.61 -0.67
C LYS A 471 -42.22 4.04 -1.16
N ILE A 472 -42.24 4.99 -0.23
CA ILE A 472 -42.25 6.43 -0.53
C ILE A 472 -41.04 7.09 0.09
N SER A 473 -40.24 7.75 -0.72
CA SER A 473 -39.14 8.64 -0.31
C SER A 473 -39.59 10.10 -0.28
N ARG A 474 -38.80 10.98 0.36
CA ARG A 474 -39.14 12.40 0.57
C ARG A 474 -40.55 12.61 1.15
N ALA A 475 -40.93 11.76 2.07
CA ALA A 475 -42.26 11.73 2.64
C ALA A 475 -42.45 12.92 3.62
N VAL A 476 -43.33 13.85 3.30
CA VAL A 476 -43.67 15.02 4.11
C VAL A 476 -45.13 14.99 4.45
N GLY A 477 -45.45 15.35 5.70
CA GLY A 477 -46.83 15.41 6.17
C GLY A 477 -47.31 14.14 6.87
N THR A 478 -48.61 14.02 7.05
CA THR A 478 -49.25 12.95 7.82
C THR A 478 -50.19 12.14 6.95
N ILE A 479 -49.94 10.83 6.88
CA ILE A 479 -50.84 9.85 6.23
C ILE A 479 -52.04 9.60 7.12
N ILE A 480 -53.22 9.58 6.51
CA ILE A 480 -54.50 9.22 7.13
C ILE A 480 -54.98 7.90 6.52
N ASN A 481 -55.10 6.88 7.36
CA ASN A 481 -55.63 5.58 6.91
C ASN A 481 -57.10 5.71 6.49
N GLY A 482 -57.50 4.96 5.49
CA GLY A 482 -58.87 5.03 4.92
C GLY A 482 -59.04 6.07 3.81
N LEU A 483 -58.08 6.97 3.60
CA LEU A 483 -58.10 7.93 2.49
C LEU A 483 -57.23 7.45 1.33
N PRO A 484 -57.54 7.89 0.07
CA PRO A 484 -56.76 7.50 -1.09
C PRO A 484 -55.39 8.21 -1.13
N LEU A 485 -54.37 7.47 -1.52
CA LEU A 485 -53.09 7.97 -2.06
C LEU A 485 -53.30 8.16 -3.58
N VAL A 486 -52.89 9.30 -4.12
CA VAL A 486 -53.11 9.67 -5.53
C VAL A 486 -51.74 9.85 -6.22
N GLY A 487 -51.52 9.20 -7.35
CA GLY A 487 -50.37 9.42 -8.23
C GLY A 487 -50.61 10.62 -9.15
N VAL A 488 -49.62 11.52 -9.20
CA VAL A 488 -49.73 12.75 -10.02
C VAL A 488 -49.70 12.45 -11.52
N THR A 489 -48.84 11.58 -11.94
CA THR A 489 -48.64 11.24 -13.37
C THR A 489 -49.60 10.16 -13.84
N SER A 490 -49.76 9.11 -13.05
CA SER A 490 -50.64 7.98 -13.41
C SER A 490 -52.13 8.30 -13.23
N GLY A 491 -52.47 9.26 -12.38
CA GLY A 491 -53.88 9.54 -12.00
C GLY A 491 -54.51 8.42 -11.16
N ILE A 492 -53.73 7.41 -10.77
CA ILE A 492 -54.22 6.26 -10.00
C ILE A 492 -54.44 6.70 -8.55
N PHE A 493 -55.49 6.16 -7.93
CA PHE A 493 -55.73 6.33 -6.51
C PHE A 493 -56.02 4.98 -5.86
N ARG A 494 -55.46 4.76 -4.68
CA ARG A 494 -55.64 3.53 -3.89
C ARG A 494 -55.73 3.90 -2.41
N VAL A 495 -56.66 3.27 -1.68
CA VAL A 495 -56.90 3.57 -0.26
C VAL A 495 -55.78 3.00 0.58
N VAL A 496 -55.27 3.83 1.49
CA VAL A 496 -54.25 3.48 2.47
C VAL A 496 -54.87 2.67 3.60
N ILE A 497 -54.30 1.48 3.87
CA ILE A 497 -54.70 0.61 4.97
C ILE A 497 -53.85 0.90 6.20
N SER A 498 -52.53 0.94 6.04
CA SER A 498 -51.58 1.14 7.13
C SER A 498 -50.30 1.82 6.66
N LYS A 499 -49.54 2.37 7.64
CA LYS A 499 -48.27 3.05 7.46
C LYS A 499 -47.20 2.37 8.31
N THR A 500 -46.02 2.16 7.73
CA THR A 500 -44.78 1.84 8.46
C THR A 500 -43.81 3.00 8.31
N ASN A 501 -43.25 3.45 9.44
CA ASN A 501 -42.29 4.54 9.45
C ASN A 501 -40.88 4.05 8.98
N PRO A 502 -40.03 4.98 8.50
CA PRO A 502 -38.60 4.69 8.28
C PRO A 502 -37.97 4.06 9.52
N GLU A 503 -36.89 3.34 9.34
CA GLU A 503 -36.19 2.70 10.47
C GLU A 503 -35.21 3.65 11.17
N PHE A 504 -34.61 4.60 10.43
CA PHE A 504 -33.82 5.68 11.04
C PHE A 504 -34.68 6.91 11.36
N GLN A 505 -34.33 7.59 12.45
CA GLN A 505 -34.80 8.92 12.72
C GLN A 505 -34.20 9.88 11.69
N PRO A 506 -34.98 10.55 10.84
CA PRO A 506 -34.47 11.52 9.88
C PRO A 506 -33.60 12.60 10.53
N TYR A 507 -32.54 13.00 9.82
CA TYR A 507 -31.59 14.03 10.24
C TYR A 507 -30.84 13.69 11.53
N SER A 508 -30.65 12.41 11.83
CA SER A 508 -29.86 11.92 12.96
C SER A 508 -28.56 11.27 12.47
N GLY A 509 -27.52 11.30 13.31
CA GLY A 509 -26.19 10.85 12.90
C GLY A 509 -25.51 11.85 11.95
N ASP A 510 -24.37 11.48 11.42
CA ASP A 510 -23.51 12.33 10.60
C ASP A 510 -23.36 11.76 9.19
N ILE A 511 -23.63 12.56 8.17
CA ILE A 511 -23.27 12.22 6.77
C ILE A 511 -21.77 12.49 6.61
N LEU A 512 -20.97 11.43 6.57
CA LEU A 512 -19.51 11.53 6.44
C LEU A 512 -19.05 11.72 4.99
N HIS A 513 -19.83 11.22 4.05
CA HIS A 513 -19.56 11.33 2.61
C HIS A 513 -20.84 11.14 1.83
N ALA A 514 -20.99 11.86 0.75
CA ALA A 514 -22.04 11.64 -0.23
C ALA A 514 -21.51 11.93 -1.65
N GLU A 515 -21.95 11.15 -2.61
CA GLU A 515 -21.56 11.28 -4.01
C GLU A 515 -22.77 11.12 -4.91
N ASN A 516 -22.97 12.08 -5.81
CA ASN A 516 -23.94 12.00 -6.88
C ASN A 516 -23.32 11.25 -8.06
N ILE A 517 -24.03 10.25 -8.56
CA ILE A 517 -23.59 9.40 -9.66
C ILE A 517 -24.61 9.40 -10.81
N THR A 518 -24.18 8.94 -11.97
CA THR A 518 -25.08 8.63 -13.06
C THR A 518 -26.11 7.59 -12.62
N LYS A 519 -27.32 7.64 -13.22
CA LYS A 519 -28.39 6.71 -12.88
C LYS A 519 -27.92 5.26 -12.88
N THR A 520 -28.02 4.60 -11.74
CA THR A 520 -27.86 3.14 -11.63
C THR A 520 -29.23 2.51 -11.52
N GLN A 521 -29.61 1.71 -12.50
CA GLN A 521 -30.86 0.96 -12.51
C GLN A 521 -30.62 -0.42 -11.93
N ARG A 522 -31.41 -0.81 -10.94
CA ARG A 522 -31.40 -2.16 -10.39
C ARG A 522 -32.36 -3.04 -11.16
N GLU A 523 -31.87 -4.11 -11.74
CA GLU A 523 -32.64 -5.10 -12.49
C GLU A 523 -32.68 -6.45 -11.75
N ASP A 524 -33.65 -7.29 -12.12
CA ASP A 524 -33.79 -8.62 -11.56
C ASP A 524 -32.55 -9.49 -11.85
N GLY A 525 -32.04 -10.19 -10.86
CA GLY A 525 -30.86 -11.06 -10.97
C GLY A 525 -29.52 -10.33 -10.95
N GLN A 526 -29.48 -9.03 -10.79
CA GLN A 526 -28.25 -8.25 -10.68
C GLN A 526 -27.83 -7.99 -9.23
N ALA A 527 -26.55 -7.71 -9.04
CA ALA A 527 -26.01 -7.21 -7.81
C ALA A 527 -25.04 -6.07 -8.08
N GLU A 528 -25.22 -4.96 -7.39
CA GLU A 528 -24.35 -3.80 -7.42
C GLU A 528 -23.30 -3.90 -6.31
N ASN A 529 -22.07 -3.52 -6.64
CA ASN A 529 -21.01 -3.38 -5.66
C ASN A 529 -20.64 -1.90 -5.52
N ILE A 530 -20.97 -1.31 -4.40
CA ILE A 530 -20.55 0.05 -4.06
C ILE A 530 -19.18 -0.04 -3.39
N LYS A 531 -18.21 0.68 -3.92
CA LYS A 531 -16.87 0.78 -3.36
C LYS A 531 -16.54 2.25 -3.17
N LEU A 532 -16.48 2.66 -1.92
CA LEU A 532 -16.18 4.02 -1.50
C LEU A 532 -14.75 4.08 -0.96
N VAL A 533 -13.94 5.04 -1.45
CA VAL A 533 -12.59 5.26 -0.93
C VAL A 533 -12.53 6.61 -0.24
N VAL A 534 -12.28 6.57 1.07
CA VAL A 534 -12.11 7.76 1.91
C VAL A 534 -10.62 8.00 2.15
N ARG A 535 -10.15 9.23 1.97
CA ARG A 535 -8.77 9.65 2.17
C ARG A 535 -8.62 10.42 3.49
N PHE A 536 -7.57 10.09 4.26
CA PHE A 536 -7.21 10.73 5.52
C PHE A 536 -5.92 11.55 5.42
#